data_714dd939104c454f9fd2b5bfca04f9e9
#
_entry.id   714dd939104c454f9fd2b5bfca04f9e9
#
_cell.length_a   1.000
_cell.length_b   1.000
_cell.length_c   1.000
_cell.angle_alpha   90.00
_cell.angle_beta   90.00
_cell.angle_gamma   90.00
#
_symmetry.space_group_name_H-M   'P 1'
#
loop_
_entity.id
_entity.type
_entity.pdbx_description
1 polymer ?
#
loop_
_entity_poly.entity_id
_entity_poly.type
_entity_poly.pdbx_seq_one_letter_code
_entity_poly.pdbx_strand_id
1 'polypeptide(L)'
;TTLVEKSNVQQKVFDNTFAVFEELKEALHEMTSEINDALEEQIDKRIRIEYRDRGKFEAQLQVAGDVLIFSMHTNVFEFNREHIIWQNSYVRDEKLNSYCGIINIYNFLSDSLKYNRNAEEGYLVGRIFINREMQYFVEGKRQMSMRHNNFGQGVIDKSALIDIVEHAINYALEFDLLVPPYEI
;
A
#
# COMPACT_ATOMS: atom_id res chain seq x y z
N THR A 1 -32.32 8.96 3.18
CA THR A 1 -32.31 8.43 1.86
C THR A 1 -30.92 8.56 1.24
N THR A 2 -30.71 9.40 0.22
CA THR A 2 -29.40 9.43 -0.45
C THR A 2 -28.25 9.86 0.46
N LEU A 3 -28.46 10.84 1.35
CA LEU A 3 -27.45 11.27 2.31
C LEU A 3 -27.15 10.22 3.35
N VAL A 4 -28.17 9.52 3.81
CA VAL A 4 -28.01 8.42 4.78
C VAL A 4 -27.27 7.26 4.16
N GLU A 5 -27.61 6.89 2.93
CA GLU A 5 -26.93 5.83 2.19
C GLU A 5 -25.45 6.15 1.98
N LYS A 6 -25.13 7.37 1.53
CA LYS A 6 -23.73 7.81 1.36
C LYS A 6 -22.97 7.80 2.66
N SER A 7 -23.57 8.29 3.74
CA SER A 7 -22.93 8.30 5.05
C SER A 7 -22.63 6.89 5.54
N ASN A 8 -23.60 5.97 5.37
CA ASN A 8 -23.41 4.57 5.75
C ASN A 8 -22.32 3.89 4.93
N VAL A 9 -22.28 4.16 3.62
CA VAL A 9 -21.25 3.62 2.73
C VAL A 9 -19.87 4.15 3.12
N GLN A 10 -19.76 5.45 3.37
CA GLN A 10 -18.48 6.05 3.77
C GLN A 10 -17.96 5.44 5.07
N GLN A 11 -18.84 5.24 6.05
CA GLN A 11 -18.46 4.61 7.32
C GLN A 11 -18.02 3.16 7.11
N LYS A 12 -18.76 2.42 6.29
CA LYS A 12 -18.41 1.03 5.97
C LYS A 12 -17.08 0.93 5.25
N VAL A 13 -16.84 1.81 4.29
CA VAL A 13 -15.58 1.86 3.54
C VAL A 13 -14.43 2.19 4.48
N PHE A 14 -14.60 3.17 5.36
CA PHE A 14 -13.58 3.53 6.36
C PHE A 14 -13.26 2.33 7.25
N ASP A 15 -14.28 1.69 7.79
CA ASP A 15 -14.09 0.53 8.68
C ASP A 15 -13.37 -0.61 7.97
N ASN A 16 -13.74 -0.89 6.72
CA ASN A 16 -13.09 -1.92 5.92
C ASN A 16 -11.64 -1.58 5.62
N THR A 17 -11.37 -0.33 5.25
CA THR A 17 -10.00 0.12 4.96
C THR A 17 -9.13 0.03 6.21
N PHE A 18 -9.67 0.45 7.35
CA PHE A 18 -8.94 0.36 8.61
C PHE A 18 -8.65 -1.10 8.99
N ALA A 19 -9.62 -1.99 8.83
CA ALA A 19 -9.42 -3.42 9.09
C ALA A 19 -8.33 -4.01 8.19
N VAL A 20 -8.34 -3.64 6.90
CA VAL A 20 -7.30 -4.06 5.96
C VAL A 20 -5.93 -3.50 6.37
N PHE A 21 -5.89 -2.24 6.80
CA PHE A 21 -4.63 -1.62 7.23
C PHE A 21 -4.05 -2.31 8.46
N GLU A 22 -4.89 -2.69 9.42
CA GLU A 22 -4.45 -3.47 10.59
C GLU A 22 -3.90 -4.83 10.17
N GLU A 23 -4.57 -5.50 9.25
CA GLU A 23 -4.09 -6.77 8.70
C GLU A 23 -2.77 -6.60 7.93
N LEU A 24 -2.62 -5.49 7.21
CA LEU A 24 -1.37 -5.13 6.54
C LEU A 24 -0.23 -4.98 7.54
N LYS A 25 -0.46 -4.32 8.67
CA LYS A 25 0.55 -4.17 9.73
C LYS A 25 0.99 -5.53 10.28
N GLU A 26 0.04 -6.42 10.51
CA GLU A 26 0.36 -7.78 10.96
C GLU A 26 1.20 -8.52 9.92
N ALA A 27 0.83 -8.41 8.65
CA ALA A 27 1.59 -9.01 7.56
C ALA A 27 3.01 -8.45 7.47
N LEU A 28 3.17 -7.13 7.60
CA LEU A 28 4.49 -6.48 7.62
C LEU A 28 5.37 -6.99 8.75
N HIS A 29 4.80 -7.11 9.94
CA HIS A 29 5.52 -7.60 11.11
C HIS A 29 5.96 -9.06 10.94
N GLU A 30 5.07 -9.91 10.47
CA GLU A 30 5.36 -11.33 10.23
C GLU A 30 6.41 -11.51 9.14
N MET A 31 6.27 -10.81 8.03
CA MET A 31 7.22 -10.88 6.92
C MET A 31 8.60 -10.41 7.32
N THR A 32 8.67 -9.36 8.14
CA THR A 32 9.94 -8.84 8.66
C THR A 32 10.67 -9.91 9.48
N SER A 33 9.95 -10.58 10.37
CA SER A 33 10.52 -11.67 11.18
C SER A 33 11.01 -12.82 10.30
N GLU A 34 10.20 -13.25 9.36
CA GLU A 34 10.56 -14.38 8.47
C GLU A 34 11.78 -14.05 7.61
N ILE A 35 11.80 -12.85 7.03
CA ILE A 35 12.91 -12.42 6.17
C ILE A 35 14.20 -12.29 7.00
N ASN A 36 14.13 -11.69 8.18
CA ASN A 36 15.30 -11.52 9.04
C ASN A 36 15.83 -12.86 9.54
N ASP A 37 14.95 -13.81 9.86
CA ASP A 37 15.37 -15.17 10.25
C ASP A 37 16.10 -15.86 9.11
N ALA A 38 15.60 -15.72 7.88
CA ALA A 38 16.26 -16.27 6.70
C ALA A 38 17.61 -15.58 6.43
N LEU A 39 17.71 -14.27 6.68
CA LEU A 39 18.94 -13.50 6.47
C LEU A 39 20.00 -13.76 7.55
N GLU A 40 19.61 -14.16 8.77
CA GLU A 40 20.55 -14.53 9.82
C GLU A 40 21.39 -15.75 9.45
N GLU A 41 20.85 -16.64 8.62
CA GLU A 41 21.57 -17.78 8.07
C GLU A 41 22.56 -17.37 6.98
N GLN A 42 22.42 -16.16 6.46
CA GLN A 42 23.30 -15.61 5.44
C GLN A 42 24.16 -14.51 6.04
N ILE A 43 25.36 -14.36 5.49
CA ILE A 43 26.43 -13.55 6.11
C ILE A 43 26.22 -12.04 5.96
N ASP A 44 25.20 -11.57 5.23
CA ASP A 44 25.06 -10.14 4.94
C ASP A 44 23.97 -9.47 5.79
N LYS A 45 24.40 -8.93 6.92
CA LYS A 45 23.52 -8.21 7.86
C LYS A 45 23.10 -6.81 7.37
N ARG A 46 23.66 -6.36 6.23
CA ARG A 46 23.36 -5.02 5.68
C ARG A 46 22.00 -4.94 5.03
N ILE A 47 21.37 -6.07 4.74
CA ILE A 47 20.08 -6.15 4.06
C ILE A 47 18.95 -6.34 5.07
N ARG A 48 19.20 -6.12 6.36
CA ARG A 48 18.20 -6.31 7.39
C ARG A 48 17.00 -5.40 7.18
N ILE A 49 15.80 -5.98 7.31
CA ILE A 49 14.54 -5.27 7.21
C ILE A 49 14.05 -4.93 8.59
N GLU A 50 13.58 -3.70 8.81
CA GLU A 50 13.04 -3.26 10.09
C GLU A 50 11.63 -2.72 9.92
N TYR A 51 10.72 -3.22 10.74
CA TYR A 51 9.35 -2.76 10.81
C TYR A 51 9.19 -1.78 11.97
N ARG A 52 8.44 -0.68 11.71
CA ARG A 52 8.03 0.25 12.76
C ARG A 52 6.57 0.63 12.59
N ASP A 53 5.81 0.51 13.67
CA ASP A 53 4.47 1.07 13.76
C ASP A 53 4.59 2.58 14.00
N ARG A 54 3.91 3.38 13.19
CA ARG A 54 3.95 4.85 13.30
C ARG A 54 2.59 5.44 13.64
N GLY A 55 1.72 4.69 14.28
CA GLY A 55 0.40 5.12 14.68
C GLY A 55 -0.72 4.39 13.95
N LYS A 56 -1.95 4.88 14.12
CA LYS A 56 -3.12 4.20 13.57
C LYS A 56 -3.12 4.08 12.06
N PHE A 57 -2.59 5.09 11.37
CA PHE A 57 -2.75 5.23 9.92
C PHE A 57 -1.42 5.22 9.17
N GLU A 58 -0.35 4.82 9.84
CA GLU A 58 0.96 4.80 9.20
C GLU A 58 1.82 3.67 9.75
N ALA A 59 2.55 3.01 8.86
CA ALA A 59 3.51 1.98 9.19
C ALA A 59 4.73 2.14 8.29
N GLN A 60 5.88 1.73 8.78
CA GLN A 60 7.15 1.91 8.10
C GLN A 60 7.89 0.59 7.99
N LEU A 61 8.49 0.35 6.83
CA LEU A 61 9.36 -0.79 6.61
C LEU A 61 10.68 -0.29 6.02
N GLN A 62 11.76 -0.41 6.78
CA GLN A 62 13.08 -0.09 6.28
C GLN A 62 13.63 -1.27 5.50
N VAL A 63 14.04 -1.04 4.26
CA VAL A 63 14.56 -2.04 3.35
C VAL A 63 15.86 -1.50 2.77
N ALA A 64 17.00 -2.01 3.25
CA ALA A 64 18.33 -1.52 2.86
C ALA A 64 18.46 -0.01 3.04
N GLY A 65 18.81 0.74 2.01
CA GLY A 65 18.93 2.20 2.06
C GLY A 65 17.61 2.96 1.89
N ASP A 66 16.50 2.26 1.74
CA ASP A 66 15.20 2.85 1.49
C ASP A 66 14.22 2.61 2.62
N VAL A 67 13.19 3.44 2.68
CA VAL A 67 12.09 3.28 3.63
C VAL A 67 10.79 3.25 2.85
N LEU A 68 10.03 2.17 3.02
CA LEU A 68 8.67 2.09 2.53
C LEU A 68 7.73 2.60 3.62
N ILE A 69 6.87 3.54 3.26
CA ILE A 69 5.85 4.06 4.16
C ILE A 69 4.48 3.68 3.63
N PHE A 70 3.74 2.97 4.47
CA PHE A 70 2.37 2.58 4.23
C PHE A 70 1.46 3.52 5.01
N SER A 71 0.60 4.24 4.30
CA SER A 71 -0.20 5.29 4.91
C SER A 71 -1.66 5.11 4.49
N MET A 72 -2.55 4.98 5.48
CA MET A 72 -3.97 4.95 5.22
C MET A 72 -4.53 6.38 5.19
N HIS A 73 -5.19 6.73 4.11
CA HIS A 73 -5.90 7.99 4.04
C HIS A 73 -7.19 7.91 4.86
N THR A 74 -7.50 8.95 5.63
CA THR A 74 -8.67 8.94 6.52
C THR A 74 -9.96 9.30 5.83
N ASN A 75 -9.90 9.84 4.62
CA ASN A 75 -11.09 10.18 3.83
C ASN A 75 -11.45 9.06 2.87
N VAL A 76 -12.74 8.93 2.61
CA VAL A 76 -13.27 8.03 1.59
C VAL A 76 -13.46 8.83 0.31
N PHE A 77 -13.08 8.25 -0.82
CA PHE A 77 -13.09 8.92 -2.11
C PHE A 77 -14.15 8.35 -3.02
N GLU A 78 -14.76 9.22 -3.81
CA GLU A 78 -15.55 8.83 -4.97
C GLU A 78 -14.69 9.12 -6.21
N PHE A 79 -14.57 8.15 -7.11
CA PHE A 79 -13.78 8.34 -8.31
C PHE A 79 -14.44 9.31 -9.28
N ASN A 80 -13.62 10.16 -9.91
CA ASN A 80 -14.04 11.00 -11.00
C ASN A 80 -14.61 10.12 -12.13
N ARG A 81 -15.71 10.58 -12.76
CA ARG A 81 -16.39 9.85 -13.82
C ARG A 81 -15.52 9.53 -15.03
N GLU A 82 -14.41 10.24 -15.19
CA GLU A 82 -13.44 9.97 -16.24
C GLU A 82 -12.49 8.84 -15.92
N HIS A 83 -12.45 8.41 -14.67
CA HIS A 83 -11.56 7.33 -14.25
C HIS A 83 -11.97 6.00 -14.89
N ILE A 84 -10.97 5.20 -15.25
CA ILE A 84 -11.16 3.93 -15.94
C ILE A 84 -12.03 2.93 -15.16
N ILE A 85 -12.13 3.10 -13.84
CA ILE A 85 -12.94 2.23 -12.98
C ILE A 85 -14.42 2.22 -13.41
N TRP A 86 -14.90 3.33 -14.01
CA TRP A 86 -16.29 3.44 -14.47
C TRP A 86 -16.56 2.59 -15.71
N GLN A 87 -15.55 2.04 -16.36
CA GLN A 87 -15.70 1.08 -17.44
C GLN A 87 -15.98 -0.33 -16.93
N ASN A 88 -15.78 -0.57 -15.64
CA ASN A 88 -16.06 -1.86 -14.99
C ASN A 88 -17.56 -1.95 -14.68
N SER A 89 -18.20 -3.05 -15.09
CA SER A 89 -19.63 -3.26 -14.86
C SER A 89 -19.99 -3.30 -13.36
N TYR A 90 -19.10 -3.81 -12.53
CA TYR A 90 -19.28 -3.84 -11.09
C TYR A 90 -19.54 -2.44 -10.52
N VAL A 91 -18.88 -1.42 -11.05
CA VAL A 91 -19.05 -0.02 -10.63
C VAL A 91 -20.23 0.63 -11.34
N ARG A 92 -20.40 0.38 -12.64
CA ARG A 92 -21.50 0.96 -13.43
C ARG A 92 -22.87 0.49 -12.93
N ASP A 93 -22.97 -0.79 -12.58
CA ASP A 93 -24.23 -1.39 -12.16
C ASP A 93 -24.62 -0.97 -10.74
N GLU A 94 -23.65 -0.61 -9.90
CA GLU A 94 -23.88 -0.11 -8.56
C GLU A 94 -22.85 0.96 -8.22
N LYS A 95 -23.28 2.21 -8.29
CA LYS A 95 -22.42 3.39 -8.11
C LYS A 95 -21.80 3.47 -6.71
N LEU A 96 -22.45 2.91 -5.70
CA LEU A 96 -21.91 2.90 -4.34
C LEU A 96 -20.64 2.06 -4.23
N ASN A 97 -20.40 1.18 -5.17
CA ASN A 97 -19.16 0.41 -5.23
C ASN A 97 -17.94 1.24 -5.61
N SER A 98 -18.14 2.47 -6.11
CA SER A 98 -17.04 3.38 -6.47
C SER A 98 -16.42 4.09 -5.28
N TYR A 99 -17.06 4.09 -4.12
CA TYR A 99 -16.48 4.72 -2.94
C TYR A 99 -15.39 3.84 -2.36
N CYS A 100 -14.20 4.40 -2.24
CA CYS A 100 -13.03 3.65 -1.77
C CYS A 100 -12.26 4.42 -0.72
N GLY A 101 -11.68 3.67 0.23
CA GLY A 101 -10.56 4.14 1.02
C GLY A 101 -9.26 3.85 0.28
N ILE A 102 -8.19 4.50 0.70
CA ILE A 102 -6.89 4.39 0.04
C ILE A 102 -5.81 4.09 1.07
N ILE A 103 -4.96 3.11 0.74
CA ILE A 103 -3.69 2.89 1.41
C ILE A 103 -2.60 3.20 0.40
N ASN A 104 -1.78 4.20 0.71
CA ASN A 104 -0.67 4.61 -0.13
C ASN A 104 0.61 3.92 0.29
N ILE A 105 1.44 3.60 -0.69
CA ILE A 105 2.77 3.03 -0.46
C ILE A 105 3.78 3.97 -1.10
N TYR A 106 4.64 4.57 -0.27
CA TYR A 106 5.69 5.48 -0.72
C TYR A 106 7.06 4.89 -0.44
N ASN A 107 8.01 5.17 -1.32
CA ASN A 107 9.42 4.84 -1.11
C ASN A 107 10.21 6.13 -0.90
N PHE A 108 10.93 6.20 0.22
CA PHE A 108 11.81 7.31 0.56
C PHE A 108 13.24 6.81 0.72
N LEU A 109 14.20 7.66 0.42
CA LEU A 109 15.57 7.39 0.82
C LEU A 109 15.70 7.57 2.33
N SER A 110 16.39 6.64 2.98
CA SER A 110 16.55 6.64 4.43
C SER A 110 17.16 7.94 4.95
N ASP A 111 18.12 8.49 4.21
CA ASP A 111 18.80 9.73 4.56
C ASP A 111 17.87 10.94 4.56
N SER A 112 16.90 10.97 3.65
CA SER A 112 15.91 12.07 3.58
C SER A 112 15.07 12.16 4.84
N LEU A 113 14.69 11.02 5.42
CA LEU A 113 13.91 10.98 6.65
C LEU A 113 14.77 11.30 7.88
N LYS A 114 16.01 10.82 7.89
CA LYS A 114 16.93 11.00 9.01
C LYS A 114 17.29 12.47 9.23
N TYR A 115 17.47 13.21 8.15
CA TYR A 115 17.84 14.63 8.21
C TYR A 115 16.64 15.58 8.09
N ASN A 116 15.43 15.02 8.14
CA ASN A 116 14.19 15.79 8.08
C ASN A 116 14.13 16.73 6.86
N ARG A 117 14.56 16.23 5.72
CA ARG A 117 14.54 16.95 4.46
C ARG A 117 13.13 16.93 3.87
N ASN A 118 12.29 17.85 4.32
CA ASN A 118 10.89 17.94 3.89
C ASN A 118 10.73 18.26 2.39
N ALA A 119 11.81 18.65 1.73
CA ALA A 119 11.79 19.04 0.33
C ALA A 119 11.88 17.83 -0.64
N GLU A 120 12.29 16.66 -0.14
CA GLU A 120 12.37 15.46 -0.96
C GLU A 120 11.10 14.64 -0.79
N GLU A 121 10.25 14.67 -1.80
CA GLU A 121 9.05 13.88 -1.81
C GLU A 121 9.39 12.40 -2.05
N GLY A 122 8.70 11.52 -1.33
CA GLY A 122 8.80 10.11 -1.59
C GLY A 122 8.19 9.73 -2.94
N TYR A 123 8.67 8.65 -3.52
CA TYR A 123 8.10 8.13 -4.75
C TYR A 123 6.90 7.26 -4.42
N LEU A 124 5.78 7.51 -5.09
CA LEU A 124 4.60 6.69 -4.94
C LEU A 124 4.85 5.34 -5.65
N VAL A 125 4.84 4.28 -4.87
CA VAL A 125 5.00 2.91 -5.39
C VAL A 125 3.66 2.33 -5.80
N GLY A 126 2.63 2.57 -5.00
CA GLY A 126 1.30 2.07 -5.30
C GLY A 126 0.24 2.61 -4.37
N ARG A 127 -1.01 2.40 -4.80
CA ARG A 127 -2.20 2.70 -4.01
C ARG A 127 -3.11 1.48 -3.99
N ILE A 128 -3.57 1.12 -2.81
CA ILE A 128 -4.56 0.07 -2.65
C ILE A 128 -5.90 0.74 -2.39
N PHE A 129 -6.88 0.45 -3.24
CA PHE A 129 -8.25 0.96 -3.10
C PHE A 129 -9.15 -0.15 -2.57
N ILE A 130 -9.91 0.14 -1.52
CA ILE A 130 -10.78 -0.83 -0.86
C ILE A 130 -12.17 -0.24 -0.72
N ASN A 131 -13.20 -0.99 -1.10
CA ASN A 131 -14.57 -0.53 -1.06
C ASN A 131 -15.42 -1.18 0.06
N ARG A 132 -16.71 -0.90 0.07
CA ARG A 132 -17.66 -1.38 1.08
C ARG A 132 -17.81 -2.90 1.13
N GLU A 133 -17.45 -3.61 0.06
CA GLU A 133 -17.54 -5.06 -0.06
C GLU A 133 -16.19 -5.76 0.08
N MET A 134 -15.18 -5.08 0.61
CA MET A 134 -13.81 -5.56 0.67
C MET A 134 -13.22 -5.88 -0.70
N GLN A 135 -13.88 -5.45 -1.76
CA GLN A 135 -13.30 -5.53 -3.10
C GLN A 135 -12.21 -4.50 -3.22
N TYR A 136 -11.19 -4.80 -4.01
CA TYR A 136 -10.02 -3.94 -4.10
C TYR A 136 -9.44 -3.96 -5.50
N PHE A 137 -8.63 -2.95 -5.76
CA PHE A 137 -7.69 -2.95 -6.88
C PHE A 137 -6.48 -2.12 -6.50
N VAL A 138 -5.41 -2.27 -7.26
CA VAL A 138 -4.15 -1.60 -6.99
C VAL A 138 -3.73 -0.80 -8.22
N GLU A 139 -3.41 0.47 -8.01
CA GLU A 139 -2.68 1.28 -8.97
C GLU A 139 -1.23 1.31 -8.51
N GLY A 140 -0.31 0.98 -9.39
CA GLY A 140 1.09 0.93 -8.97
C GLY A 140 2.02 0.67 -10.14
N LYS A 141 3.29 0.54 -9.79
CA LYS A 141 4.33 0.32 -10.77
C LYS A 141 4.30 -1.12 -11.29
N ARG A 142 4.35 -1.24 -12.62
CA ARG A 142 4.54 -2.52 -13.34
C ARG A 142 3.57 -3.62 -12.91
N GLN A 143 4.10 -4.75 -12.45
CA GLN A 143 3.37 -5.98 -12.18
C GLN A 143 2.35 -5.85 -11.05
N MET A 144 2.55 -4.91 -10.13
CA MET A 144 1.63 -4.72 -9.01
C MET A 144 0.22 -4.39 -9.50
N SER A 145 0.10 -3.42 -10.43
CA SER A 145 -1.20 -3.04 -10.99
C SER A 145 -1.79 -4.11 -11.89
N MET A 146 -0.94 -4.90 -12.57
CA MET A 146 -1.43 -5.97 -13.46
C MET A 146 -2.04 -7.13 -12.70
N ARG A 147 -1.46 -7.50 -11.55
CA ARG A 147 -1.91 -8.65 -10.76
C ARG A 147 -3.14 -8.35 -9.91
N HIS A 148 -3.36 -7.08 -9.57
CA HIS A 148 -4.41 -6.68 -8.63
C HIS A 148 -5.37 -5.66 -9.27
N ASN A 149 -5.85 -5.96 -10.47
CA ASN A 149 -6.72 -5.07 -11.23
C ASN A 149 -8.07 -5.70 -11.58
N ASN A 150 -8.59 -6.56 -10.71
CA ASN A 150 -9.85 -7.27 -10.91
C ASN A 150 -10.92 -6.82 -9.92
N PHE A 151 -11.21 -5.53 -9.93
CA PHE A 151 -12.18 -4.93 -9.02
C PHE A 151 -13.56 -5.56 -9.21
N GLY A 152 -14.12 -6.05 -8.12
CA GLY A 152 -15.40 -6.75 -8.11
C GLY A 152 -15.28 -8.27 -8.25
N GLN A 153 -14.09 -8.80 -8.46
CA GLN A 153 -13.88 -10.25 -8.66
C GLN A 153 -13.10 -10.91 -7.53
N GLY A 154 -12.66 -10.16 -6.54
CA GLY A 154 -11.91 -10.74 -5.43
C GLY A 154 -11.81 -9.82 -4.25
N VAL A 155 -12.02 -10.40 -3.08
CA VAL A 155 -11.88 -9.72 -1.79
C VAL A 155 -10.40 -9.65 -1.43
N ILE A 156 -9.99 -8.53 -0.84
CA ILE A 156 -8.62 -8.40 -0.35
C ILE A 156 -8.43 -9.30 0.87
N ASP A 157 -7.42 -10.14 0.83
CA ASP A 157 -7.07 -11.06 1.91
C ASP A 157 -5.60 -10.93 2.26
N LYS A 158 -5.15 -11.69 3.25
CA LYS A 158 -3.76 -11.67 3.71
C LYS A 158 -2.79 -12.07 2.60
N SER A 159 -3.16 -13.04 1.78
CA SER A 159 -2.34 -13.48 0.65
C SER A 159 -2.12 -12.34 -0.36
N ALA A 160 -3.16 -11.59 -0.67
CA ALA A 160 -3.06 -10.43 -1.55
C ALA A 160 -2.16 -9.35 -0.94
N LEU A 161 -2.30 -9.08 0.36
CA LEU A 161 -1.47 -8.10 1.07
C LEU A 161 0.01 -8.51 1.05
N ILE A 162 0.31 -9.77 1.30
CA ILE A 162 1.67 -10.28 1.24
C ILE A 162 2.25 -10.10 -0.16
N ASP A 163 1.50 -10.44 -1.20
CA ASP A 163 1.94 -10.27 -2.58
C ASP A 163 2.23 -8.80 -2.91
N ILE A 164 1.36 -7.89 -2.48
CA ILE A 164 1.55 -6.45 -2.68
C ILE A 164 2.82 -5.97 -1.97
N VAL A 165 3.02 -6.38 -0.73
CA VAL A 165 4.20 -6.00 0.05
C VAL A 165 5.48 -6.54 -0.58
N GLU A 166 5.47 -7.80 -1.04
CA GLU A 166 6.62 -8.39 -1.73
C GLU A 166 7.00 -7.58 -2.96
N HIS A 167 6.02 -7.15 -3.75
CA HIS A 167 6.28 -6.31 -4.92
C HIS A 167 6.86 -4.95 -4.52
N ALA A 168 6.38 -4.37 -3.44
CA ALA A 168 6.90 -3.10 -2.93
C ALA A 168 8.34 -3.23 -2.44
N ILE A 169 8.65 -4.31 -1.72
CA ILE A 169 10.01 -4.61 -1.26
C ILE A 169 10.95 -4.80 -2.45
N ASN A 170 10.54 -5.59 -3.43
CA ASN A 170 11.34 -5.83 -4.63
C ASN A 170 11.56 -4.53 -5.41
N TYR A 171 10.56 -3.69 -5.50
CA TYR A 171 10.71 -2.38 -6.13
C TYR A 171 11.75 -1.53 -5.42
N ALA A 172 11.72 -1.49 -4.09
CA ALA A 172 12.69 -0.73 -3.30
C ALA A 172 14.11 -1.26 -3.50
N LEU A 173 14.28 -2.58 -3.51
CA LEU A 173 15.58 -3.20 -3.74
C LEU A 173 16.11 -2.94 -5.15
N GLU A 174 15.26 -3.04 -6.16
CA GLU A 174 15.64 -2.73 -7.54
C GLU A 174 16.04 -1.26 -7.69
N PHE A 175 15.29 -0.36 -7.06
CA PHE A 175 15.58 1.06 -7.07
C PHE A 175 16.96 1.35 -6.47
N ASP A 176 17.27 0.72 -5.34
CA ASP A 176 18.57 0.85 -4.66
C ASP A 176 19.72 0.40 -5.56
N LEU A 177 19.52 -0.69 -6.30
CA LEU A 177 20.53 -1.23 -7.21
C LEU A 177 20.72 -0.40 -8.47
N LEU A 178 19.64 0.28 -8.93
CA LEU A 178 19.66 1.07 -10.16
C LEU A 178 20.13 2.50 -9.94
N VAL A 179 20.07 3.00 -8.72
CA VAL A 179 20.59 4.32 -8.40
C VAL A 179 22.11 4.22 -8.39
N PRO A 180 22.82 5.00 -9.25
CA PRO A 180 24.28 4.94 -9.27
C PRO A 180 24.82 5.31 -7.88
N PRO A 181 25.94 4.69 -7.48
CA PRO A 181 26.57 5.05 -6.24
C PRO A 181 26.85 6.55 -6.25
N TYR A 182 26.73 7.16 -5.10
CA TYR A 182 26.86 8.60 -4.93
C TYR A 182 28.24 9.00 -5.46
N GLU A 183 28.26 9.55 -6.68
CA GLU A 183 29.48 10.09 -7.23
C GLU A 183 29.66 11.51 -6.74
N ILE A 184 30.74 11.69 -6.21
CA ILE A 184 31.23 12.96 -5.71
C ILE A 184 31.61 13.87 -6.86
#